data_14758fff68c351837aaa182ac4a3e76c
#
_entry.id   14758fff68c351837aaa182ac4a3e76c
#
_cell.length_a   1.000
_cell.length_b   1.000
_cell.length_c   1.000
_cell.angle_alpha   90.00
_cell.angle_beta   90.00
_cell.angle_gamma   90.00
#
_symmetry.space_group_name_H-M   'P 1'
#
loop_
_entity.id
_entity.type
_entity.pdbx_description
1 polymer ?
#
loop_
_entity_poly.entity_id
_entity_poly.type
_entity_poly.pdbx_seq_one_letter_code
_entity_poly.pdbx_strand_id
1 'polypeptide(L)'
;MMIKISQGTLKAIRDDMFTHMQTLPIRYFDTHTHGDVMSHYTNDTDTLRQFISQALPQFISAVVTIVVVIVSMIVNSIPLTILVLAVTCIMQIVSKKIGGASARYFIRQQITIGKVTGFIEEMINGQKVIKVFCHEDEAKYDFDKNNEMLCSDATNANKYGNILMPAISQLGNLQYVLIALIGGFLALRGIGGITVGMIVAFLNLSKTFCMPVSQIAQQISMIAMALAGAERIFGLIDEKPEEDEGDVTLVRVKCDDKELNNKEADNKDARMVFIAGEVTETTDKDGRWAWKCRKADNTTGYILLRGKVVFDDVIFGYNENKII
;
A
#
# COMPACT_ATOMS: atom_id res chain seq x y z
N MET A 1 10.45 20.85 9.58
CA MET A 1 8.99 21.04 9.67
C MET A 1 8.23 19.87 9.02
N MET A 2 8.51 19.51 7.77
CA MET A 2 7.85 18.38 7.07
C MET A 2 7.91 17.04 7.80
N ILE A 3 9.04 16.70 8.43
CA ILE A 3 9.19 15.43 9.19
C ILE A 3 8.18 15.35 10.33
N LYS A 4 7.97 16.44 11.08
CA LYS A 4 6.98 16.46 12.17
C LYS A 4 5.55 16.32 11.65
N ILE A 5 5.25 16.95 10.52
CA ILE A 5 3.92 16.85 9.88
C ILE A 5 3.68 15.43 9.39
N SER A 6 4.62 14.85 8.61
CA SER A 6 4.45 13.51 8.08
C SER A 6 4.34 12.46 9.18
N GLN A 7 5.19 12.50 10.20
CA GLN A 7 5.14 11.54 11.30
C GLN A 7 3.90 11.73 12.18
N GLY A 8 3.46 12.99 12.39
CA GLY A 8 2.20 13.29 13.09
C GLY A 8 0.98 12.75 12.37
N THR A 9 0.89 12.97 11.05
CA THR A 9 -0.20 12.44 10.22
C THR A 9 -0.22 10.91 10.23
N LEU A 10 0.95 10.26 10.09
CA LEU A 10 1.04 8.80 10.11
C LEU A 10 0.67 8.21 11.47
N LYS A 11 1.05 8.91 12.56
CA LYS A 11 0.62 8.49 13.90
C LYS A 11 -0.91 8.54 13.99
N ALA A 12 -1.54 9.64 13.58
CA ALA A 12 -2.99 9.78 13.62
C ALA A 12 -3.68 8.68 12.79
N ILE A 13 -3.21 8.42 11.56
CA ILE A 13 -3.75 7.35 10.71
C ILE A 13 -3.63 5.97 11.39
N ARG A 14 -2.49 5.65 12.00
CA ARG A 14 -2.32 4.38 12.72
C ARG A 14 -3.20 4.27 13.96
N ASP A 15 -3.35 5.37 14.70
CA ASP A 15 -4.21 5.43 15.87
C ASP A 15 -5.69 5.22 15.45
N ASP A 16 -6.13 5.88 14.36
CA ASP A 16 -7.48 5.73 13.82
C ASP A 16 -7.74 4.30 13.30
N MET A 17 -6.81 3.76 12.49
CA MET A 17 -6.89 2.38 12.01
C MET A 17 -6.98 1.37 13.17
N PHE A 18 -6.14 1.54 14.20
CA PHE A 18 -6.11 0.62 15.33
C PHE A 18 -7.39 0.72 16.16
N THR A 19 -7.86 1.94 16.42
CA THR A 19 -9.11 2.17 17.15
C THR A 19 -10.30 1.57 16.40
N HIS A 20 -10.37 1.82 15.09
CA HIS A 20 -11.46 1.29 14.27
C HIS A 20 -11.41 -0.23 14.15
N MET A 21 -10.22 -0.81 13.98
CA MET A 21 -10.02 -2.27 13.92
C MET A 21 -10.58 -2.99 15.16
N GLN A 22 -10.56 -2.35 16.36
CA GLN A 22 -11.15 -2.94 17.57
C GLN A 22 -12.68 -2.99 17.55
N THR A 23 -13.31 -2.26 16.64
CA THR A 23 -14.78 -2.23 16.48
C THR A 23 -15.27 -3.14 15.36
N LEU A 24 -14.38 -3.76 14.60
CA LEU A 24 -14.75 -4.60 13.47
C LEU A 24 -15.29 -5.97 13.92
N PRO A 25 -16.26 -6.52 13.17
CA PRO A 25 -16.82 -7.84 13.47
C PRO A 25 -15.80 -8.96 13.22
N ILE A 26 -15.94 -10.08 13.92
CA ILE A 26 -15.09 -11.27 13.76
C ILE A 26 -15.05 -11.75 12.31
N ARG A 27 -16.16 -11.61 11.57
CA ARG A 27 -16.23 -11.90 10.13
C ARG A 27 -15.10 -11.25 9.33
N TYR A 28 -14.72 -10.01 9.68
CA TYR A 28 -13.65 -9.30 8.98
C TYR A 28 -12.32 -10.06 9.11
N PHE A 29 -11.99 -10.52 10.32
CA PHE A 29 -10.74 -11.24 10.60
C PHE A 29 -10.72 -12.66 10.05
N ASP A 30 -11.87 -13.30 9.91
CA ASP A 30 -11.99 -14.64 9.29
C ASP A 30 -11.90 -14.59 7.76
N THR A 31 -12.25 -13.46 7.15
CA THR A 31 -12.22 -13.28 5.68
C THR A 31 -10.93 -12.66 5.17
N HIS A 32 -10.16 -11.98 6.03
CA HIS A 32 -8.88 -11.35 5.68
C HIS A 32 -7.72 -12.05 6.38
N THR A 33 -6.60 -12.22 5.66
CA THR A 33 -5.43 -12.84 6.29
C THR A 33 -4.75 -11.85 7.25
N HIS A 34 -4.13 -12.38 8.30
CA HIS A 34 -3.34 -11.55 9.23
C HIS A 34 -2.24 -10.77 8.52
N GLY A 35 -1.67 -11.34 7.43
CA GLY A 35 -0.68 -10.69 6.57
C GLY A 35 -1.23 -9.48 5.84
N ASP A 36 -2.46 -9.56 5.32
CA ASP A 36 -3.11 -8.43 4.64
C ASP A 36 -3.34 -7.26 5.62
N VAL A 37 -3.93 -7.56 6.79
CA VAL A 37 -4.16 -6.54 7.82
C VAL A 37 -2.84 -5.91 8.27
N MET A 38 -1.80 -6.71 8.49
CA MET A 38 -0.48 -6.22 8.88
C MET A 38 0.19 -5.38 7.79
N SER A 39 -0.08 -5.69 6.51
CA SER A 39 0.43 -4.94 5.37
C SER A 39 -0.06 -3.48 5.36
N HIS A 40 -1.29 -3.21 5.83
CA HIS A 40 -1.80 -1.83 5.97
C HIS A 40 -0.98 -1.02 6.96
N TYR A 41 -0.59 -1.63 8.11
CA TYR A 41 0.24 -0.96 9.13
C TYR A 41 1.70 -0.80 8.75
N THR A 42 2.23 -1.65 7.87
CA THR A 42 3.64 -1.64 7.45
C THR A 42 3.83 -1.02 6.07
N ASN A 43 3.44 -1.72 5.02
CA ASN A 43 3.75 -1.34 3.63
C ASN A 43 2.96 -0.12 3.17
N ASP A 44 1.64 -0.11 3.40
CA ASP A 44 0.77 0.96 2.92
C ASP A 44 1.05 2.26 3.68
N THR A 45 1.25 2.16 5.00
CA THR A 45 1.61 3.31 5.82
C THR A 45 3.00 3.85 5.45
N ASP A 46 3.99 2.99 5.13
CA ASP A 46 5.32 3.44 4.70
C ASP A 46 5.28 4.11 3.33
N THR A 47 4.47 3.59 2.41
CA THR A 47 4.23 4.20 1.09
C THR A 47 3.61 5.60 1.23
N LEU A 48 2.61 5.77 2.10
CA LEU A 48 2.05 7.09 2.44
C LEU A 48 3.10 8.02 3.07
N ARG A 49 3.95 7.50 3.94
CA ARG A 49 5.06 8.26 4.52
C ARG A 49 5.99 8.79 3.45
N GLN A 50 6.41 7.94 2.52
CA GLN A 50 7.28 8.33 1.42
C GLN A 50 6.61 9.38 0.52
N PHE A 51 5.32 9.21 0.24
CA PHE A 51 4.56 10.19 -0.53
C PHE A 51 4.52 11.56 0.15
N ILE A 52 4.10 11.63 1.42
CA ILE A 52 3.97 12.89 2.14
C ILE A 52 5.34 13.56 2.39
N SER A 53 6.37 12.76 2.76
CA SER A 53 7.67 13.31 3.16
C SER A 53 8.62 13.60 2.00
N GLN A 54 8.46 12.91 0.87
CA GLN A 54 9.40 13.01 -0.26
C GLN A 54 8.70 13.37 -1.58
N ALA A 55 7.73 12.56 -2.02
CA ALA A 55 7.13 12.73 -3.34
C ALA A 55 6.38 14.05 -3.48
N LEU A 56 5.55 14.41 -2.52
CA LEU A 56 4.77 15.63 -2.56
C LEU A 56 5.63 16.92 -2.56
N PRO A 57 6.64 17.09 -1.67
CA PRO A 57 7.52 18.24 -1.72
C PRO A 57 8.35 18.32 -3.00
N GLN A 58 8.86 17.17 -3.49
CA GLN A 58 9.62 17.12 -4.74
C GLN A 58 8.75 17.47 -5.95
N PHE A 59 7.51 16.99 -5.98
CA PHE A 59 6.56 17.33 -7.04
C PHE A 59 6.25 18.82 -7.08
N ILE A 60 5.94 19.42 -5.93
CA ILE A 60 5.69 20.86 -5.82
C ILE A 60 6.92 21.66 -6.25
N SER A 61 8.11 21.27 -5.75
CA SER A 61 9.37 21.94 -6.11
C SER A 61 9.66 21.82 -7.62
N ALA A 62 9.43 20.65 -8.22
CA ALA A 62 9.62 20.44 -9.64
C ALA A 62 8.67 21.32 -10.49
N VAL A 63 7.39 21.39 -10.12
CA VAL A 63 6.40 22.23 -10.80
C VAL A 63 6.78 23.70 -10.72
N VAL A 64 7.12 24.19 -9.52
CA VAL A 64 7.54 25.59 -9.34
C VAL A 64 8.80 25.88 -10.16
N THR A 65 9.80 25.01 -10.14
CA THR A 65 11.03 25.16 -10.92
C THR A 65 10.75 25.20 -12.41
N ILE A 66 9.90 24.31 -12.94
CA ILE A 66 9.52 24.28 -14.35
C ILE A 66 8.86 25.59 -14.76
N VAL A 67 7.90 26.08 -13.96
CA VAL A 67 7.18 27.32 -14.24
C VAL A 67 8.15 28.51 -14.26
N VAL A 68 9.00 28.64 -13.23
CA VAL A 68 9.97 29.75 -13.14
C VAL A 68 10.97 29.71 -14.29
N VAL A 69 11.49 28.52 -14.63
CA VAL A 69 12.45 28.36 -15.73
C VAL A 69 11.81 28.70 -17.08
N ILE A 70 10.58 28.19 -17.35
CA ILE A 70 9.87 28.51 -18.61
C ILE A 70 9.61 30.02 -18.73
N VAL A 71 9.11 30.64 -17.67
CA VAL A 71 8.88 32.10 -17.66
C VAL A 71 10.19 32.85 -17.93
N SER A 72 11.28 32.48 -17.25
CA SER A 72 12.61 33.05 -17.46
C SER A 72 13.11 32.88 -18.88
N MET A 73 12.88 31.70 -19.50
CA MET A 73 13.24 31.44 -20.89
C MET A 73 12.46 32.30 -21.87
N ILE A 74 11.14 32.41 -21.69
CA ILE A 74 10.27 33.22 -22.57
C ILE A 74 10.66 34.71 -22.53
N VAL A 75 10.92 35.23 -21.33
CA VAL A 75 11.33 36.65 -21.15
C VAL A 75 12.68 36.94 -21.82
N ASN A 76 13.62 35.97 -21.80
CA ASN A 76 14.92 36.15 -22.41
C ASN A 76 14.93 35.99 -23.93
N SER A 77 14.31 34.94 -24.49
CA SER A 77 14.25 34.71 -25.94
C SER A 77 13.24 33.64 -26.32
N ILE A 78 12.20 34.03 -27.04
CA ILE A 78 11.17 33.11 -27.54
C ILE A 78 11.74 32.05 -28.50
N PRO A 79 12.60 32.40 -29.51
CA PRO A 79 13.14 31.39 -30.44
C PRO A 79 13.95 30.28 -29.75
N LEU A 80 14.80 30.63 -28.78
CA LEU A 80 15.57 29.65 -28.02
C LEU A 80 14.69 28.82 -27.09
N THR A 81 13.62 29.39 -26.54
CA THR A 81 12.64 28.66 -25.73
C THR A 81 11.94 27.58 -26.54
N ILE A 82 11.48 27.89 -27.74
CA ILE A 82 10.85 26.94 -28.66
C ILE A 82 11.82 25.76 -28.96
N LEU A 83 13.09 26.10 -29.24
CA LEU A 83 14.13 25.09 -29.48
C LEU A 83 14.27 24.14 -28.29
N VAL A 84 14.41 24.68 -27.07
CA VAL A 84 14.54 23.86 -25.84
C VAL A 84 13.32 22.98 -25.64
N LEU A 85 12.11 23.50 -25.77
CA LEU A 85 10.88 22.76 -25.63
C LEU A 85 10.75 21.65 -26.68
N ALA A 86 11.12 21.91 -27.95
CA ALA A 86 11.09 20.92 -29.02
C ALA A 86 12.04 19.74 -28.71
N VAL A 87 13.28 20.03 -28.32
CA VAL A 87 14.25 18.96 -27.99
C VAL A 87 13.81 18.20 -26.74
N THR A 88 13.29 18.89 -25.72
CA THR A 88 12.75 18.23 -24.53
C THR A 88 11.58 17.33 -24.87
N CYS A 89 10.70 17.72 -25.76
CA CYS A 89 9.60 16.87 -26.24
C CYS A 89 10.15 15.59 -26.93
N ILE A 90 11.17 15.72 -27.76
CA ILE A 90 11.87 14.56 -28.36
C ILE A 90 12.47 13.67 -27.29
N MET A 91 13.12 14.24 -26.28
CA MET A 91 13.66 13.48 -25.14
C MET A 91 12.57 12.68 -24.42
N GLN A 92 11.40 13.27 -24.18
CA GLN A 92 10.26 12.55 -23.55
C GLN A 92 9.73 11.40 -24.41
N ILE A 93 9.64 11.59 -25.72
CA ILE A 93 9.21 10.54 -26.65
C ILE A 93 10.21 9.37 -26.65
N VAL A 94 11.51 9.68 -26.70
CA VAL A 94 12.59 8.66 -26.65
C VAL A 94 12.57 7.93 -25.29
N SER A 95 12.47 8.68 -24.18
CA SER A 95 12.39 8.13 -22.83
C SER A 95 11.19 7.19 -22.69
N LYS A 96 10.00 7.59 -23.19
CA LYS A 96 8.80 6.76 -23.13
C LYS A 96 8.92 5.49 -23.96
N LYS A 97 9.55 5.54 -25.15
CA LYS A 97 9.77 4.34 -25.98
C LYS A 97 10.75 3.37 -25.34
N ILE A 98 11.92 3.85 -24.91
CA ILE A 98 12.96 2.99 -24.28
C ILE A 98 12.46 2.48 -22.92
N GLY A 99 11.87 3.36 -22.09
CA GLY A 99 11.34 3.00 -20.77
C GLY A 99 10.20 2.00 -20.86
N GLY A 100 9.28 2.15 -21.83
CA GLY A 100 8.21 1.18 -22.06
C GLY A 100 8.71 -0.20 -22.51
N ALA A 101 9.74 -0.25 -23.35
CA ALA A 101 10.41 -1.50 -23.72
C ALA A 101 11.09 -2.12 -22.48
N SER A 102 11.85 -1.33 -21.73
CA SER A 102 12.50 -1.74 -20.49
C SER A 102 11.50 -2.33 -19.49
N ALA A 103 10.41 -1.63 -19.20
CA ALA A 103 9.38 -2.08 -18.26
C ALA A 103 8.80 -3.45 -18.66
N ARG A 104 8.54 -3.66 -19.96
CA ARG A 104 8.03 -4.95 -20.47
C ARG A 104 9.00 -6.10 -20.20
N TYR A 105 10.30 -5.88 -20.42
CA TYR A 105 11.30 -6.90 -20.17
C TYR A 105 11.52 -7.14 -18.68
N PHE A 106 11.45 -6.10 -17.84
CA PHE A 106 11.52 -6.28 -16.39
C PHE A 106 10.34 -7.09 -15.82
N ILE A 107 9.11 -6.85 -16.33
CA ILE A 107 7.95 -7.67 -15.95
C ILE A 107 8.17 -9.13 -16.36
N ARG A 108 8.70 -9.36 -17.56
CA ARG A 108 9.01 -10.71 -18.06
C ARG A 108 10.08 -11.40 -17.21
N GLN A 109 11.15 -10.69 -16.89
CA GLN A 109 12.18 -11.16 -15.96
C GLN A 109 11.59 -11.56 -14.61
N GLN A 110 10.69 -10.73 -14.04
CA GLN A 110 10.06 -11.02 -12.76
C GLN A 110 9.21 -12.29 -12.78
N ILE A 111 8.48 -12.51 -13.87
CA ILE A 111 7.71 -13.76 -14.08
C ILE A 111 8.65 -14.97 -14.14
N THR A 112 9.77 -14.84 -14.87
CA THR A 112 10.74 -15.94 -15.03
C THR A 112 11.50 -16.20 -13.72
N ILE A 113 11.81 -15.17 -12.93
CA ILE A 113 12.34 -15.34 -11.56
C ILE A 113 11.35 -16.16 -10.71
N GLY A 114 10.07 -15.83 -10.75
CA GLY A 114 9.05 -16.59 -10.01
C GLY A 114 9.02 -18.06 -10.42
N LYS A 115 9.15 -18.38 -11.71
CA LYS A 115 9.22 -19.77 -12.20
C LYS A 115 10.45 -20.51 -11.70
N VAL A 116 11.62 -19.89 -11.77
CA VAL A 116 12.88 -20.50 -11.27
C VAL A 116 12.81 -20.71 -9.76
N THR A 117 12.32 -19.72 -9.02
CA THR A 117 12.18 -19.84 -7.56
C THR A 117 11.21 -20.94 -7.17
N GLY A 118 10.03 -21.01 -7.82
CA GLY A 118 9.06 -22.09 -7.58
C GLY A 118 9.61 -23.46 -7.93
N PHE A 119 10.35 -23.59 -9.02
CA PHE A 119 11.03 -24.84 -9.38
C PHE A 119 12.08 -25.25 -8.33
N ILE A 120 12.89 -24.30 -7.84
CA ILE A 120 13.86 -24.57 -6.76
C ILE A 120 13.16 -25.05 -5.48
N GLU A 121 12.07 -24.39 -5.10
CA GLU A 121 11.27 -24.78 -3.92
C GLU A 121 10.71 -26.19 -4.06
N GLU A 122 10.15 -26.52 -5.23
CA GLU A 122 9.66 -27.86 -5.54
C GLU A 122 10.77 -28.92 -5.45
N MET A 123 11.93 -28.64 -6.04
CA MET A 123 13.09 -29.54 -6.01
C MET A 123 13.65 -29.73 -4.60
N ILE A 124 13.69 -28.67 -3.77
CA ILE A 124 14.12 -28.76 -2.37
C ILE A 124 13.14 -29.64 -1.57
N ASN A 125 11.83 -29.42 -1.72
CA ASN A 125 10.80 -30.19 -1.04
C ASN A 125 10.80 -31.65 -1.50
N GLY A 126 11.03 -31.89 -2.80
CA GLY A 126 11.10 -33.22 -3.42
C GLY A 126 12.48 -33.89 -3.35
N GLN A 127 13.49 -33.30 -2.72
CA GLN A 127 14.89 -33.77 -2.77
C GLN A 127 15.09 -35.24 -2.37
N LYS A 128 14.33 -35.72 -1.39
CA LYS A 128 14.37 -37.13 -0.97
C LYS A 128 13.93 -38.07 -2.09
N VAL A 129 12.89 -37.69 -2.83
CA VAL A 129 12.33 -38.45 -3.96
C VAL A 129 13.33 -38.48 -5.11
N ILE A 130 13.88 -37.33 -5.45
CA ILE A 130 14.90 -37.19 -6.51
C ILE A 130 16.09 -38.12 -6.24
N LYS A 131 16.57 -38.18 -4.98
CA LYS A 131 17.70 -39.03 -4.55
C LYS A 131 17.36 -40.53 -4.62
N VAL A 132 16.16 -40.92 -4.17
CA VAL A 132 15.76 -42.33 -4.20
C VAL A 132 15.62 -42.86 -5.63
N PHE A 133 15.13 -42.04 -6.55
CA PHE A 133 14.94 -42.42 -7.96
C PHE A 133 16.13 -42.08 -8.86
N CYS A 134 17.24 -41.53 -8.33
CA CYS A 134 18.42 -41.12 -9.09
C CYS A 134 18.12 -40.16 -10.24
N HIS A 135 17.20 -39.19 -9.99
CA HIS A 135 16.69 -38.26 -11.03
C HIS A 135 17.41 -36.90 -11.01
N GLU A 136 18.64 -36.84 -10.45
CA GLU A 136 19.38 -35.60 -10.29
C GLU A 136 19.78 -34.94 -11.61
N ASP A 137 20.12 -35.72 -12.60
CA ASP A 137 20.59 -35.18 -13.88
C ASP A 137 19.44 -34.58 -14.69
N GLU A 138 18.24 -35.15 -14.61
CA GLU A 138 17.03 -34.59 -15.21
C GLU A 138 16.59 -33.31 -14.50
N ALA A 139 16.63 -33.28 -13.17
CA ALA A 139 16.36 -32.06 -12.40
C ALA A 139 17.35 -30.94 -12.72
N LYS A 140 18.65 -31.24 -12.94
CA LYS A 140 19.63 -30.25 -13.39
C LYS A 140 19.33 -29.73 -14.78
N TYR A 141 18.98 -30.62 -15.72
CA TYR A 141 18.64 -30.24 -17.10
C TYR A 141 17.43 -29.27 -17.12
N ASP A 142 16.39 -29.58 -16.35
CA ASP A 142 15.20 -28.70 -16.25
C ASP A 142 15.53 -27.38 -15.57
N PHE A 143 16.37 -27.41 -14.54
CA PHE A 143 16.89 -26.18 -13.92
C PHE A 143 17.67 -25.32 -14.92
N ASP A 144 18.61 -25.89 -15.66
CA ASP A 144 19.43 -25.17 -16.62
C ASP A 144 18.54 -24.52 -17.70
N LYS A 145 17.53 -25.21 -18.20
CA LYS A 145 16.57 -24.67 -19.16
C LYS A 145 15.81 -23.45 -18.61
N ASN A 146 15.33 -23.52 -17.37
CA ASN A 146 14.66 -22.40 -16.71
C ASN A 146 15.61 -21.24 -16.44
N ASN A 147 16.83 -21.54 -16.04
CA ASN A 147 17.88 -20.56 -15.74
C ASN A 147 18.41 -19.85 -17.02
N GLU A 148 18.53 -20.55 -18.14
CA GLU A 148 18.84 -19.92 -19.43
C GLU A 148 17.75 -18.96 -19.89
N MET A 149 16.47 -19.30 -19.68
CA MET A 149 15.35 -18.40 -19.96
C MET A 149 15.43 -17.14 -19.08
N LEU A 150 15.74 -17.31 -17.79
CA LEU A 150 15.94 -16.19 -16.87
C LEU A 150 17.13 -15.32 -17.30
N CYS A 151 18.25 -15.93 -17.68
CA CYS A 151 19.43 -15.23 -18.17
C CYS A 151 19.12 -14.36 -19.41
N SER A 152 18.37 -14.91 -20.37
CA SER A 152 17.95 -14.19 -21.56
C SER A 152 17.02 -13.01 -21.23
N ASP A 153 16.00 -13.23 -20.41
CA ASP A 153 15.05 -12.19 -20.01
C ASP A 153 15.75 -11.10 -19.17
N ALA A 154 16.63 -11.47 -18.23
CA ALA A 154 17.40 -10.54 -17.43
C ALA A 154 18.39 -9.72 -18.28
N THR A 155 19.04 -10.36 -19.25
CA THR A 155 19.94 -9.67 -20.18
C THR A 155 19.20 -8.61 -20.98
N ASN A 156 18.03 -8.94 -21.52
CA ASN A 156 17.21 -7.99 -22.27
C ASN A 156 16.69 -6.86 -21.39
N ALA A 157 16.20 -7.17 -20.19
CA ALA A 157 15.74 -6.17 -19.23
C ALA A 157 16.85 -5.15 -18.89
N ASN A 158 18.02 -5.64 -18.55
CA ASN A 158 19.18 -4.81 -18.21
C ASN A 158 19.73 -4.04 -19.43
N LYS A 159 19.70 -4.63 -20.62
CA LYS A 159 20.11 -3.95 -21.86
C LYS A 159 19.26 -2.69 -22.10
N TYR A 160 17.95 -2.80 -22.05
CA TYR A 160 17.05 -1.64 -22.25
C TYR A 160 17.07 -0.69 -21.06
N GLY A 161 17.19 -1.19 -19.82
CA GLY A 161 17.29 -0.37 -18.62
C GLY A 161 18.55 0.50 -18.62
N ASN A 162 19.69 -0.10 -18.96
CA ASN A 162 20.98 0.60 -18.91
C ASN A 162 21.21 1.55 -20.10
N ILE A 163 20.52 1.40 -21.23
CA ILE A 163 20.59 2.33 -22.36
C ILE A 163 19.84 3.65 -22.07
N LEU A 164 18.83 3.63 -21.20
CA LEU A 164 17.94 4.79 -20.98
C LEU A 164 18.70 6.03 -20.52
N MET A 165 19.52 5.89 -19.46
CA MET A 165 20.26 7.02 -18.88
C MET A 165 21.30 7.62 -19.83
N PRO A 166 22.18 6.84 -20.50
CA PRO A 166 23.07 7.37 -21.50
C PRO A 166 22.34 8.05 -22.67
N ALA A 167 21.23 7.49 -23.16
CA ALA A 167 20.47 8.08 -24.25
C ALA A 167 19.90 9.47 -23.88
N ILE A 168 19.33 9.61 -22.70
CA ILE A 168 18.82 10.90 -22.20
C ILE A 168 19.97 11.89 -22.01
N SER A 169 21.11 11.46 -21.46
CA SER A 169 22.28 12.29 -21.25
C SER A 169 22.85 12.84 -22.59
N GLN A 170 22.97 11.97 -23.62
CA GLN A 170 23.46 12.40 -24.93
C GLN A 170 22.47 13.34 -25.65
N LEU A 171 21.18 13.14 -25.51
CA LEU A 171 20.18 14.09 -26.00
C LEU A 171 20.30 15.45 -25.29
N GLY A 172 20.58 15.46 -23.99
CA GLY A 172 20.87 16.70 -23.25
C GLY A 172 22.13 17.41 -23.73
N ASN A 173 23.20 16.66 -24.03
CA ASN A 173 24.41 17.22 -24.63
C ASN A 173 24.14 17.78 -26.05
N LEU A 174 23.35 17.06 -26.85
CA LEU A 174 22.94 17.55 -28.17
C LEU A 174 22.15 18.84 -28.06
N GLN A 175 21.20 18.92 -27.11
CA GLN A 175 20.46 20.15 -26.82
C GLN A 175 21.39 21.32 -26.50
N TYR A 176 22.41 21.08 -25.66
CA TYR A 176 23.41 22.09 -25.31
C TYR A 176 24.14 22.63 -26.56
N VAL A 177 24.60 21.72 -27.43
CA VAL A 177 25.27 22.09 -28.70
C VAL A 177 24.33 22.85 -29.61
N LEU A 178 23.07 22.42 -29.74
CA LEU A 178 22.08 23.14 -30.58
C LEU A 178 21.79 24.54 -30.06
N ILE A 179 21.66 24.74 -28.75
CA ILE A 179 21.49 26.08 -28.16
C ILE A 179 22.68 26.96 -28.45
N ALA A 180 23.91 26.45 -28.31
CA ALA A 180 25.12 27.20 -28.59
C ALA A 180 25.24 27.59 -30.06
N LEU A 181 24.99 26.67 -31.00
CA LEU A 181 25.08 26.93 -32.45
C LEU A 181 23.98 27.87 -32.92
N ILE A 182 22.73 27.59 -32.62
CA ILE A 182 21.59 28.39 -33.07
C ILE A 182 21.60 29.75 -32.37
N GLY A 183 21.87 29.77 -31.06
CA GLY A 183 22.01 31.02 -30.30
C GLY A 183 23.14 31.89 -30.83
N GLY A 184 24.32 31.30 -31.13
CA GLY A 184 25.43 31.99 -31.74
C GLY A 184 25.10 32.53 -33.11
N PHE A 185 24.44 31.75 -33.96
CA PHE A 185 24.02 32.21 -35.29
C PHE A 185 23.01 33.38 -35.22
N LEU A 186 22.03 33.29 -34.31
CA LEU A 186 21.04 34.38 -34.13
C LEU A 186 21.70 35.64 -33.57
N ALA A 187 22.68 35.50 -32.66
CA ALA A 187 23.44 36.62 -32.12
C ALA A 187 24.28 37.34 -33.23
N LEU A 188 24.96 36.58 -34.09
CA LEU A 188 25.73 37.11 -35.21
C LEU A 188 24.84 37.84 -36.25
N ARG A 189 23.61 37.39 -36.44
CA ARG A 189 22.62 37.98 -37.32
C ARG A 189 21.88 39.19 -36.70
N GLY A 190 22.10 39.44 -35.41
CA GLY A 190 21.39 40.50 -34.67
C GLY A 190 19.89 40.25 -34.49
N ILE A 191 19.45 39.00 -34.70
CA ILE A 191 18.03 38.63 -34.61
C ILE A 191 17.62 38.47 -33.16
N GLY A 192 16.60 39.21 -32.71
CA GLY A 192 16.01 39.09 -31.37
C GLY A 192 16.87 39.63 -30.23
N GLY A 193 17.91 40.44 -30.52
CA GLY A 193 18.76 41.09 -29.51
C GLY A 193 19.55 40.11 -28.63
N ILE A 194 19.81 38.88 -29.14
CA ILE A 194 20.47 37.80 -28.39
C ILE A 194 21.93 38.18 -28.16
N THR A 195 22.32 38.22 -26.88
CA THR A 195 23.70 38.45 -26.44
C THR A 195 24.38 37.12 -26.04
N VAL A 196 25.71 37.13 -26.00
CA VAL A 196 26.49 35.95 -25.52
C VAL A 196 26.08 35.56 -24.09
N GLY A 197 25.81 36.57 -23.24
CA GLY A 197 25.32 36.34 -21.87
C GLY A 197 23.96 35.61 -21.83
N MET A 198 23.05 35.95 -22.74
CA MET A 198 21.76 35.24 -22.87
C MET A 198 21.96 33.81 -23.31
N ILE A 199 22.89 33.51 -24.22
CA ILE A 199 23.20 32.13 -24.63
C ILE A 199 23.68 31.30 -23.43
N VAL A 200 24.61 31.87 -22.64
CA VAL A 200 25.12 31.19 -21.42
C VAL A 200 24.00 30.98 -20.41
N ALA A 201 23.12 31.96 -20.23
CA ALA A 201 21.92 31.81 -19.37
C ALA A 201 21.01 30.68 -19.86
N PHE A 202 20.74 30.59 -21.17
CA PHE A 202 19.94 29.53 -21.76
C PHE A 202 20.57 28.12 -21.59
N LEU A 203 21.89 28.00 -21.72
CA LEU A 203 22.61 26.76 -21.50
C LEU A 203 22.42 26.26 -20.05
N ASN A 204 22.44 27.16 -19.07
CA ASN A 204 22.18 26.81 -17.68
C ASN A 204 20.69 26.52 -17.42
N LEU A 205 19.78 27.36 -17.95
CA LEU A 205 18.34 27.16 -17.81
C LEU A 205 17.89 25.82 -18.44
N SER A 206 18.47 25.44 -19.60
CA SER A 206 18.14 24.16 -20.23
C SER A 206 18.51 22.95 -19.37
N LYS A 207 19.67 22.98 -18.71
CA LYS A 207 20.08 21.92 -17.75
C LYS A 207 19.15 21.88 -16.54
N THR A 208 18.84 23.06 -15.97
CA THR A 208 17.92 23.18 -14.82
C THR A 208 16.51 22.72 -15.16
N PHE A 209 16.09 22.83 -16.44
CA PHE A 209 14.77 22.40 -16.90
C PHE A 209 14.64 20.87 -17.03
N CYS A 210 15.69 20.18 -17.52
CA CYS A 210 15.64 18.76 -17.80
C CYS A 210 15.46 17.90 -16.54
N MET A 211 16.08 18.28 -15.42
CA MET A 211 16.04 17.51 -14.16
C MET A 211 14.64 17.40 -13.56
N PRO A 212 13.90 18.50 -13.32
CA PRO A 212 12.55 18.44 -12.78
C PRO A 212 11.55 17.67 -13.65
N VAL A 213 11.69 17.76 -14.98
CA VAL A 213 10.83 17.03 -15.92
C VAL A 213 11.00 15.51 -15.74
N SER A 214 12.24 15.04 -15.57
CA SER A 214 12.51 13.63 -15.28
C SER A 214 12.02 13.22 -13.89
N GLN A 215 12.15 14.08 -12.89
CA GLN A 215 11.66 13.84 -11.53
C GLN A 215 10.14 13.67 -11.48
N ILE A 216 9.37 14.49 -12.18
CA ILE A 216 7.91 14.37 -12.26
C ILE A 216 7.51 12.98 -12.80
N ALA A 217 8.19 12.50 -13.84
CA ALA A 217 7.89 11.18 -14.40
C ALA A 217 8.10 10.04 -13.40
N GLN A 218 9.11 10.13 -12.52
CA GLN A 218 9.35 9.16 -11.44
C GLN A 218 8.31 9.26 -10.34
N GLN A 219 7.86 10.48 -10.00
CA GLN A 219 6.88 10.71 -8.95
C GLN A 219 5.48 10.17 -9.30
N ILE A 220 5.11 10.07 -10.57
CA ILE A 220 3.81 9.51 -11.00
C ILE A 220 3.61 8.09 -10.47
N SER A 221 4.63 7.24 -10.54
CA SER A 221 4.55 5.86 -10.04
C SER A 221 4.40 5.82 -8.51
N MET A 222 5.12 6.71 -7.79
CA MET A 222 5.02 6.79 -6.33
C MET A 222 3.64 7.32 -5.89
N ILE A 223 3.09 8.30 -6.62
CA ILE A 223 1.73 8.81 -6.37
C ILE A 223 0.70 7.69 -6.56
N ALA A 224 0.81 6.90 -7.65
CA ALA A 224 -0.10 5.79 -7.91
C ALA A 224 -0.05 4.73 -6.81
N MET A 225 1.15 4.35 -6.34
CA MET A 225 1.31 3.42 -5.21
C MET A 225 0.73 3.99 -3.91
N ALA A 226 0.96 5.27 -3.65
CA ALA A 226 0.44 5.92 -2.45
C ALA A 226 -1.09 6.02 -2.45
N LEU A 227 -1.70 6.29 -3.61
CA LEU A 227 -3.16 6.29 -3.77
C LEU A 227 -3.75 4.91 -3.53
N ALA A 228 -3.14 3.85 -4.11
CA ALA A 228 -3.58 2.47 -3.86
C ALA A 228 -3.42 2.05 -2.38
N GLY A 229 -2.33 2.47 -1.72
CA GLY A 229 -2.14 2.26 -0.28
C GLY A 229 -3.16 3.03 0.56
N ALA A 230 -3.44 4.29 0.19
CA ALA A 230 -4.45 5.11 0.83
C ALA A 230 -5.86 4.49 0.71
N GLU A 231 -6.24 4.01 -0.48
CA GLU A 231 -7.52 3.34 -0.72
C GLU A 231 -7.70 2.15 0.20
N ARG A 232 -6.67 1.31 0.39
CA ARG A 232 -6.73 0.18 1.32
C ARG A 232 -6.83 0.60 2.79
N ILE A 233 -6.06 1.62 3.20
CA ILE A 233 -6.10 2.15 4.56
C ILE A 233 -7.47 2.74 4.87
N PHE A 234 -8.00 3.59 3.97
CA PHE A 234 -9.33 4.18 4.17
C PHE A 234 -10.44 3.13 4.03
N GLY A 235 -10.26 2.10 3.19
CA GLY A 235 -11.17 0.97 3.13
C GLY A 235 -11.29 0.23 4.47
N LEU A 236 -10.18 0.08 5.21
CA LEU A 236 -10.22 -0.47 6.57
C LEU A 236 -10.92 0.48 7.56
N ILE A 237 -10.68 1.80 7.46
CA ILE A 237 -11.28 2.79 8.38
C ILE A 237 -12.78 2.96 8.12
N ASP A 238 -13.21 2.82 6.87
CA ASP A 238 -14.60 2.98 6.44
C ASP A 238 -15.41 1.66 6.52
N GLU A 239 -14.77 0.53 6.92
CA GLU A 239 -15.46 -0.75 7.10
C GLU A 239 -16.50 -0.62 8.23
N LYS A 240 -17.63 -1.30 8.08
CA LYS A 240 -18.72 -1.20 9.06
C LYS A 240 -18.32 -1.83 10.39
N PRO A 241 -18.47 -1.10 11.51
CA PRO A 241 -18.24 -1.68 12.83
C PRO A 241 -19.25 -2.76 13.14
N GLU A 242 -18.94 -3.58 14.12
CA GLU A 242 -19.88 -4.57 14.65
C GLU A 242 -21.11 -3.87 15.21
N GLU A 243 -22.27 -4.25 14.71
CA GLU A 243 -23.57 -3.76 15.21
C GLU A 243 -24.07 -4.73 16.28
N ASP A 244 -24.18 -4.26 17.52
CA ASP A 244 -24.78 -5.02 18.62
C ASP A 244 -26.26 -4.60 18.76
N GLU A 245 -27.14 -5.33 18.07
CA GLU A 245 -28.59 -5.17 18.19
C GLU A 245 -29.19 -6.07 19.29
N GLY A 246 -28.35 -6.73 20.07
CA GLY A 246 -28.76 -7.69 21.10
C GLY A 246 -29.38 -7.03 22.32
N ASP A 247 -30.55 -7.55 22.77
CA ASP A 247 -31.20 -7.14 24.03
C ASP A 247 -30.53 -7.70 25.28
N VAL A 248 -29.48 -8.54 25.12
CA VAL A 248 -28.80 -9.25 26.22
C VAL A 248 -27.40 -8.66 26.40
N THR A 249 -27.14 -8.12 27.59
CA THR A 249 -25.83 -7.56 27.92
C THR A 249 -25.17 -8.29 29.08
N LEU A 250 -23.83 -8.36 29.08
CA LEU A 250 -23.07 -8.97 30.16
C LEU A 250 -22.71 -7.88 31.18
N VAL A 251 -23.20 -8.06 32.43
CA VAL A 251 -22.99 -7.10 33.52
C VAL A 251 -22.44 -7.80 34.76
N ARG A 252 -21.79 -7.03 35.64
CA ARG A 252 -21.41 -7.52 36.96
C ARG A 252 -22.50 -7.21 37.98
N VAL A 253 -22.86 -8.21 38.78
CA VAL A 253 -23.90 -8.10 39.78
C VAL A 253 -23.42 -8.54 41.14
N LYS A 254 -23.95 -7.90 42.19
CA LYS A 254 -23.91 -8.37 43.58
C LYS A 254 -25.26 -8.97 43.91
N CYS A 255 -25.27 -10.21 44.40
CA CYS A 255 -26.45 -10.94 44.84
C CYS A 255 -26.12 -11.70 46.12
N ASP A 256 -27.11 -11.93 46.99
CA ASP A 256 -26.93 -12.69 48.22
C ASP A 256 -26.74 -14.19 47.94
N ASP A 257 -25.65 -14.77 48.44
CA ASP A 257 -25.29 -16.17 48.21
C ASP A 257 -26.31 -17.19 48.78
N LYS A 258 -27.17 -16.78 49.70
CA LYS A 258 -28.17 -17.67 50.34
C LYS A 258 -29.32 -18.00 49.43
N GLU A 259 -29.69 -17.13 48.50
CA GLU A 259 -30.81 -17.40 47.56
C GLU A 259 -30.43 -18.21 46.33
N LEU A 260 -29.14 -18.22 46.00
CA LEU A 260 -28.58 -19.00 44.89
C LEU A 260 -28.62 -20.51 45.15
N ASN A 261 -28.35 -20.91 46.38
CA ASN A 261 -28.22 -22.34 46.73
C ASN A 261 -29.60 -23.06 46.92
N ASN A 262 -30.68 -22.34 47.22
CA ASN A 262 -31.97 -22.97 47.47
C ASN A 262 -32.77 -23.32 46.21
N LYS A 263 -32.46 -22.78 45.05
CA LYS A 263 -33.13 -23.14 43.77
C LYS A 263 -32.32 -24.00 42.83
N GLU A 264 -31.03 -24.25 43.15
CA GLU A 264 -30.20 -25.17 42.39
C GLU A 264 -30.57 -26.64 42.58
N ALA A 265 -31.26 -26.98 43.71
CA ALA A 265 -31.61 -28.35 44.04
C ALA A 265 -32.84 -28.89 43.28
N ASP A 266 -33.68 -27.99 42.76
CA ASP A 266 -35.04 -28.39 42.28
C ASP A 266 -35.19 -28.48 40.76
N ASN A 267 -34.23 -28.02 39.95
CA ASN A 267 -34.40 -28.05 38.50
C ASN A 267 -33.14 -28.38 37.73
N LYS A 268 -32.81 -29.66 37.66
CA LYS A 268 -31.65 -30.17 36.89
C LYS A 268 -31.71 -29.94 35.37
N ASP A 269 -32.94 -29.65 34.86
CA ASP A 269 -33.22 -29.49 33.42
C ASP A 269 -33.51 -28.05 32.96
N ALA A 270 -33.53 -27.07 33.88
CA ALA A 270 -33.79 -25.68 33.48
C ALA A 270 -32.63 -25.08 32.75
N ARG A 271 -32.80 -24.85 31.46
CA ARG A 271 -31.77 -24.23 30.56
C ARG A 271 -31.42 -22.79 30.93
N MET A 272 -32.30 -22.04 31.62
CA MET A 272 -32.07 -20.66 32.08
C MET A 272 -32.79 -20.44 33.42
N VAL A 273 -32.03 -20.08 34.46
CA VAL A 273 -32.58 -19.75 35.79
C VAL A 273 -32.27 -18.29 36.06
N PHE A 274 -33.33 -17.46 36.16
CA PHE A 274 -33.19 -16.08 36.60
C PHE A 274 -32.82 -16.01 38.07
N ILE A 275 -31.93 -15.07 38.44
CA ILE A 275 -31.60 -14.78 39.84
C ILE A 275 -32.90 -14.26 40.49
N ALA A 276 -33.32 -14.88 41.61
CA ALA A 276 -34.42 -14.41 42.41
C ALA A 276 -33.87 -13.59 43.57
N GLY A 277 -34.37 -12.37 43.77
CA GLY A 277 -33.96 -11.46 44.81
C GLY A 277 -33.48 -10.09 44.29
N GLU A 278 -33.10 -9.21 45.18
CA GLU A 278 -32.57 -7.91 44.81
C GLU A 278 -31.15 -8.08 44.21
N VAL A 279 -31.04 -7.76 42.94
CA VAL A 279 -29.79 -7.79 42.19
C VAL A 279 -29.38 -6.35 41.91
N THR A 280 -28.18 -5.98 42.37
CA THR A 280 -27.61 -4.65 42.09
C THR A 280 -26.43 -4.79 41.12
N GLU A 281 -26.47 -3.99 40.04
CA GLU A 281 -25.32 -3.89 39.14
C GLU A 281 -24.16 -3.19 39.83
N THR A 282 -22.94 -3.69 39.61
CA THR A 282 -21.74 -3.17 40.25
C THR A 282 -20.58 -3.08 39.26
N THR A 283 -19.70 -2.12 39.43
CA THR A 283 -18.44 -2.01 38.73
C THR A 283 -17.28 -2.68 39.49
N ASP A 284 -17.53 -3.16 40.71
CA ASP A 284 -16.51 -3.79 41.55
C ASP A 284 -15.99 -5.08 40.94
N LYS A 285 -14.69 -5.35 41.11
CA LYS A 285 -14.05 -6.57 40.63
C LYS A 285 -14.56 -7.85 41.31
N ASP A 286 -15.14 -7.72 42.50
CA ASP A 286 -15.69 -8.82 43.27
C ASP A 286 -17.13 -9.22 42.86
N GLY A 287 -17.76 -8.48 41.94
CA GLY A 287 -19.06 -8.80 41.39
C GLY A 287 -19.00 -10.05 40.47
N ARG A 288 -20.05 -10.88 40.50
CA ARG A 288 -20.21 -12.03 39.59
C ARG A 288 -20.76 -11.58 38.25
N TRP A 289 -20.35 -12.23 37.17
CA TRP A 289 -20.88 -11.96 35.85
C TRP A 289 -22.26 -12.56 35.67
N ALA A 290 -23.19 -11.78 35.12
CA ALA A 290 -24.53 -12.21 34.80
C ALA A 290 -25.01 -11.61 33.46
N TRP A 291 -25.81 -12.38 32.74
CA TRP A 291 -26.53 -11.91 31.57
C TRP A 291 -27.75 -11.10 32.00
N LYS A 292 -27.78 -9.82 31.64
CA LYS A 292 -28.92 -8.94 31.78
C LYS A 292 -29.82 -9.11 30.54
N CYS A 293 -31.02 -9.61 30.70
CA CYS A 293 -31.94 -9.85 29.60
C CYS A 293 -33.35 -9.37 29.96
N ARG A 294 -34.18 -9.19 28.95
CA ARG A 294 -35.59 -8.81 29.12
C ARG A 294 -36.42 -10.07 29.29
N LYS A 295 -37.23 -10.13 30.33
CA LYS A 295 -38.20 -11.21 30.56
C LYS A 295 -39.45 -11.00 29.68
N ALA A 296 -40.26 -12.05 29.55
CA ALA A 296 -41.52 -12.01 28.78
C ALA A 296 -42.53 -10.97 29.32
N ASP A 297 -42.43 -10.58 30.57
CA ASP A 297 -43.23 -9.57 31.24
C ASP A 297 -42.67 -8.14 31.10
N ASN A 298 -41.68 -7.94 30.24
CA ASN A 298 -40.94 -6.70 30.00
C ASN A 298 -40.09 -6.19 31.17
N THR A 299 -39.93 -6.98 32.23
CA THR A 299 -39.03 -6.66 33.33
C THR A 299 -37.61 -7.11 33.05
N THR A 300 -36.63 -6.46 33.68
CA THR A 300 -35.24 -6.84 33.59
C THR A 300 -34.94 -8.09 34.44
N GLY A 301 -34.32 -9.10 33.85
CA GLY A 301 -33.89 -10.31 34.53
C GLY A 301 -32.39 -10.49 34.44
N TYR A 302 -31.79 -11.18 35.43
CA TYR A 302 -30.38 -11.48 35.46
C TYR A 302 -30.17 -13.02 35.51
N ILE A 303 -29.31 -13.55 34.66
CA ILE A 303 -28.94 -14.97 34.63
C ILE A 303 -27.47 -15.07 34.93
N LEU A 304 -27.09 -15.79 36.00
CA LEU A 304 -25.69 -15.93 36.38
C LEU A 304 -24.87 -16.65 35.30
N LEU A 305 -23.74 -16.08 34.93
CA LEU A 305 -22.80 -16.71 33.99
C LEU A 305 -22.07 -17.88 34.68
N ARG A 306 -22.32 -19.10 34.23
CA ARG A 306 -21.72 -20.35 34.77
C ARG A 306 -20.67 -20.94 33.83
N GLY A 307 -20.47 -20.37 32.65
CA GLY A 307 -19.51 -20.88 31.66
C GLY A 307 -19.98 -22.15 30.92
N LYS A 308 -21.22 -22.63 31.13
CA LYS A 308 -21.77 -23.77 30.39
C LYS A 308 -22.28 -23.30 29.04
N VAL A 309 -21.70 -23.82 27.96
CA VAL A 309 -22.13 -23.56 26.58
C VAL A 309 -22.66 -24.87 26.00
N VAL A 310 -23.84 -24.84 25.38
CA VAL A 310 -24.45 -25.99 24.70
C VAL A 310 -24.76 -25.58 23.27
N PHE A 311 -24.19 -26.32 22.32
CA PHE A 311 -24.54 -26.25 20.91
C PHE A 311 -25.51 -27.36 20.58
N ASP A 312 -26.65 -27.05 19.99
CA ASP A 312 -27.69 -28.01 19.63
C ASP A 312 -28.12 -27.70 18.20
N ASP A 313 -27.65 -28.49 17.24
CA ASP A 313 -27.90 -28.36 15.80
C ASP A 313 -27.65 -26.95 15.25
N VAL A 314 -26.52 -26.35 15.63
CA VAL A 314 -26.14 -24.99 15.24
C VAL A 314 -25.48 -25.00 13.86
N ILE A 315 -26.08 -24.30 12.92
CA ILE A 315 -25.52 -24.02 11.58
C ILE A 315 -25.11 -22.55 11.54
N PHE A 316 -23.85 -22.29 11.22
CA PHE A 316 -23.31 -20.92 11.13
C PHE A 316 -22.63 -20.68 9.79
N GLY A 317 -22.85 -19.52 9.23
CA GLY A 317 -22.17 -19.03 8.04
C GLY A 317 -22.29 -17.52 7.91
N TYR A 318 -21.27 -16.85 7.39
CA TYR A 318 -21.28 -15.42 7.13
C TYR A 318 -22.12 -15.04 5.90
N ASN A 319 -22.34 -15.97 4.99
CA ASN A 319 -23.16 -15.81 3.80
C ASN A 319 -24.08 -17.02 3.66
N GLU A 320 -25.27 -16.84 3.08
CA GLU A 320 -26.24 -17.91 2.84
C GLU A 320 -25.69 -19.11 2.07
N ASN A 321 -24.66 -18.91 1.26
CA ASN A 321 -24.07 -19.94 0.39
C ASN A 321 -22.78 -20.56 0.95
N LYS A 322 -22.28 -20.15 2.10
CA LYS A 322 -21.04 -20.66 2.71
C LYS A 322 -21.23 -20.89 4.19
N ILE A 323 -21.57 -22.13 4.53
CA ILE A 323 -21.59 -22.64 5.91
C ILE A 323 -20.15 -22.94 6.30
N ILE A 324 -19.74 -22.55 7.52
CA ILE A 324 -18.41 -22.79 8.09
C ILE A 324 -18.52 -24.02 9.00
#